data_4c2b412e7448f58e24628aaba08c4948
#
_entry.id   4c2b412e7448f58e24628aaba08c4948
#
_cell.length_a   1.000
_cell.length_b   1.000
_cell.length_c   1.000
_cell.angle_alpha   90.00
_cell.angle_beta   90.00
_cell.angle_gamma   90.00
#
_symmetry.space_group_name_H-M   'P 1'
#
loop_
_entity.id
_entity.type
_entity.pdbx_description
1 polymer ?
#
loop_
_entity_poly.entity_id
_entity_poly.type
_entity_poly.pdbx_seq_one_letter_code
_entity_poly.pdbx_strand_id
1 'polypeptide(L)'
;AKPVVGDEPFGVMLADDLVDAPSSCIGQLTARREARGGGSVIAVQDVAPEATNKYGIVSVDDTSLQTSQMRGIVEKPDPKVAPSRMAVIGRYVFEPEVFDYLEKVTVGVGGEIQLTDGIASSLDTVPTYAHRFEGTRFDCGSKQGFLDATIHFARKRGFKIN
;
A
#
# COMPACT_ATOMS: atom_id res chain seq x y z
N ALA A 1 16.32 4.91 -6.91
CA ALA A 1 15.38 6.05 -6.78
C ALA A 1 15.94 7.17 -5.90
N LYS A 2 16.65 6.86 -4.78
CA LYS A 2 17.20 7.86 -3.83
C LYS A 2 17.91 9.05 -4.48
N PRO A 3 18.82 8.88 -5.48
CA PRO A 3 19.50 10.01 -6.12
C PRO A 3 18.58 10.94 -6.93
N VAL A 4 17.39 10.49 -7.29
CA VAL A 4 16.39 11.26 -8.04
C VAL A 4 15.37 11.91 -7.10
N VAL A 5 14.96 11.18 -6.06
CA VAL A 5 13.98 11.64 -5.07
C VAL A 5 14.59 12.66 -4.10
N GLY A 6 15.85 12.47 -3.72
CA GLY A 6 16.51 13.30 -2.71
C GLY A 6 15.98 13.05 -1.30
N ASP A 7 15.95 14.12 -0.50
CA ASP A 7 15.58 14.09 0.91
C ASP A 7 14.17 14.63 1.17
N GLU A 8 13.28 14.50 0.18
CA GLU A 8 11.88 14.93 0.31
C GLU A 8 10.91 13.74 0.40
N PRO A 9 9.74 13.92 1.03
CA PRO A 9 8.67 12.92 0.99
C PRO A 9 8.22 12.65 -0.45
N PHE A 10 7.94 11.40 -0.78
CA PHE A 10 7.64 11.01 -2.14
C PHE A 10 6.52 9.97 -2.24
N GLY A 11 5.80 10.01 -3.36
CA GLY A 11 4.77 9.03 -3.68
C GLY A 11 5.32 7.85 -4.47
N VAL A 12 4.86 6.64 -4.14
CA VAL A 12 5.11 5.42 -4.91
C VAL A 12 3.79 4.85 -5.39
N MET A 13 3.73 4.52 -6.67
CA MET A 13 2.57 3.90 -7.31
C MET A 13 3.02 2.69 -8.12
N LEU A 14 2.56 1.51 -7.72
CA LEU A 14 2.74 0.31 -8.52
C LEU A 14 1.82 0.38 -9.76
N ALA A 15 2.37 -0.01 -10.91
CA ALA A 15 1.71 0.21 -12.19
C ALA A 15 0.48 -0.70 -12.42
N ASP A 16 0.41 -1.80 -11.70
CA ASP A 16 -0.64 -2.83 -11.81
C ASP A 16 -1.82 -2.62 -10.84
N ASP A 17 -1.75 -1.65 -9.95
CA ASP A 17 -2.86 -1.26 -9.09
C ASP A 17 -3.55 0.00 -9.63
N LEU A 18 -4.79 -0.13 -10.11
CA LEU A 18 -5.61 1.03 -10.48
C LEU A 18 -6.63 1.32 -9.39
N VAL A 19 -6.81 2.62 -9.09
CA VAL A 19 -7.83 3.06 -8.13
C VAL A 19 -8.71 4.11 -8.79
N ASP A 20 -10.01 3.84 -8.82
CA ASP A 20 -11.04 4.81 -9.21
C ASP A 20 -11.67 5.43 -7.97
N ALA A 21 -11.48 6.72 -7.79
CA ALA A 21 -11.98 7.46 -6.64
C ALA A 21 -12.27 8.93 -7.01
N PRO A 22 -13.12 9.65 -6.27
CA PRO A 22 -13.34 11.08 -6.46
C PRO A 22 -12.07 11.91 -6.23
N SER A 23 -11.27 11.54 -5.23
CA SER A 23 -9.93 12.07 -4.96
C SER A 23 -8.91 10.97 -5.16
N SER A 24 -7.79 11.27 -5.84
CA SER A 24 -6.76 10.25 -6.10
C SER A 24 -6.27 9.60 -4.80
N CYS A 25 -5.99 8.31 -4.83
CA CYS A 25 -5.51 7.58 -3.64
C CYS A 25 -4.24 8.25 -3.07
N ILE A 26 -3.26 8.62 -3.91
CA ILE A 26 -2.07 9.37 -3.46
C ILE A 26 -2.45 10.70 -2.82
N GLY A 27 -3.42 11.44 -3.37
CA GLY A 27 -3.92 12.68 -2.77
C GLY A 27 -4.52 12.46 -1.38
N GLN A 28 -5.25 11.35 -1.17
CA GLN A 28 -5.76 10.97 0.15
C GLN A 28 -4.61 10.70 1.12
N LEU A 29 -3.59 9.95 0.71
CA LEU A 29 -2.42 9.66 1.56
C LEU A 29 -1.65 10.93 1.91
N THR A 30 -1.42 11.81 0.94
CA THR A 30 -0.73 13.10 1.15
C THR A 30 -1.48 13.96 2.16
N ALA A 31 -2.80 14.11 1.99
CA ALA A 31 -3.63 14.86 2.94
C ALA A 31 -3.57 14.28 4.37
N ARG A 32 -3.49 12.94 4.50
CA ARG A 32 -3.34 12.30 5.82
C ARG A 32 -1.97 12.55 6.44
N ARG A 33 -0.91 12.51 5.62
CA ARG A 33 0.44 12.87 6.05
C ARG A 33 0.48 14.32 6.56
N GLU A 34 -0.02 15.25 5.81
CA GLU A 34 -0.07 16.69 6.17
C GLU A 34 -0.85 16.93 7.46
N ALA A 35 -2.04 16.33 7.58
CA ALA A 35 -2.87 16.46 8.78
C ALA A 35 -2.21 15.89 10.05
N ARG A 36 -1.17 15.05 9.93
CA ARG A 36 -0.42 14.47 11.05
C ARG A 36 0.92 15.17 11.30
N GLY A 37 1.29 16.14 10.48
CA GLY A 37 2.58 16.83 10.58
C GLY A 37 3.76 16.00 10.09
N GLY A 38 3.53 14.97 9.28
CA GLY A 38 4.55 14.09 8.70
C GLY A 38 4.28 12.60 8.92
N GLY A 39 5.28 11.78 8.58
CA GLY A 39 5.25 10.33 8.65
C GLY A 39 4.79 9.67 7.34
N SER A 40 5.21 8.44 7.14
CA SER A 40 4.80 7.66 5.96
C SER A 40 3.33 7.26 6.06
N VAL A 41 2.64 7.21 4.91
CA VAL A 41 1.24 6.74 4.84
C VAL A 41 1.11 5.71 3.73
N ILE A 42 0.54 4.56 4.05
CA ILE A 42 0.41 3.41 3.17
C ILE A 42 -1.08 3.12 2.96
N ALA A 43 -1.49 3.01 1.70
CA ALA A 43 -2.86 2.61 1.39
C ALA A 43 -3.10 1.14 1.69
N VAL A 44 -4.20 0.85 2.37
CA VAL A 44 -4.63 -0.51 2.69
C VAL A 44 -6.10 -0.71 2.36
N GLN A 45 -6.48 -1.97 2.15
CA GLN A 45 -7.87 -2.42 2.09
C GLN A 45 -8.05 -3.72 2.86
N ASP A 46 -9.25 -3.96 3.38
CA ASP A 46 -9.57 -5.25 3.98
C ASP A 46 -9.81 -6.30 2.89
N VAL A 47 -9.15 -7.44 3.01
CA VAL A 47 -9.28 -8.57 2.10
C VAL A 47 -9.94 -9.76 2.80
N ALA A 48 -10.41 -10.74 2.02
CA ALA A 48 -10.87 -12.01 2.56
C ALA A 48 -9.72 -12.74 3.29
N PRO A 49 -9.98 -13.44 4.42
CA PRO A 49 -8.92 -14.08 5.20
C PRO A 49 -8.00 -14.97 4.35
N GLU A 50 -8.55 -15.74 3.43
CA GLU A 50 -7.82 -16.65 2.53
C GLU A 50 -6.94 -15.91 1.50
N ALA A 51 -7.17 -14.61 1.29
CA ALA A 51 -6.39 -13.81 0.35
C ALA A 51 -5.17 -13.13 0.99
N THR A 52 -5.00 -13.22 2.32
CA THR A 52 -3.89 -12.55 3.03
C THR A 52 -2.52 -13.02 2.56
N ASN A 53 -2.40 -14.26 2.09
CA ASN A 53 -1.16 -14.82 1.55
C ASN A 53 -0.73 -14.26 0.18
N LYS A 54 -1.45 -13.27 -0.35
CA LYS A 54 -1.11 -12.59 -1.62
C LYS A 54 -0.51 -11.21 -1.41
N TYR A 55 -0.57 -10.66 -0.20
CA TYR A 55 -0.25 -9.26 0.09
C TYR A 55 0.64 -9.11 1.31
N GLY A 56 1.31 -7.97 1.43
CA GLY A 56 1.81 -7.51 2.71
C GLY A 56 0.64 -7.19 3.63
N ILE A 57 0.59 -7.78 4.82
CA ILE A 57 -0.48 -7.59 5.79
C ILE A 57 0.04 -6.80 6.98
N VAL A 58 -0.64 -5.71 7.32
CA VAL A 58 -0.23 -4.82 8.40
C VAL A 58 -0.88 -5.17 9.73
N SER A 59 -0.16 -4.92 10.82
CA SER A 59 -0.73 -4.78 12.16
C SER A 59 -0.74 -3.29 12.56
N VAL A 60 -1.79 -2.85 13.23
CA VAL A 60 -2.04 -1.46 13.62
C VAL A 60 -2.54 -1.38 15.06
N ASP A 61 -2.49 -0.18 15.64
CA ASP A 61 -2.99 0.06 16.99
C ASP A 61 -4.50 -0.21 17.11
N ASP A 62 -5.26 0.27 16.14
CA ASP A 62 -6.72 0.15 16.12
C ASP A 62 -7.21 -0.14 14.70
N THR A 63 -7.74 -1.34 14.52
CA THR A 63 -8.27 -1.79 13.23
C THR A 63 -9.64 -1.18 12.88
N SER A 64 -10.30 -0.49 13.79
CA SER A 64 -11.58 0.19 13.54
C SER A 64 -11.42 1.55 12.87
N LEU A 65 -10.25 2.17 12.98
CA LEU A 65 -9.97 3.49 12.43
C LEU A 65 -9.70 3.43 10.93
N GLN A 66 -10.12 4.47 10.22
CA GLN A 66 -9.76 4.66 8.80
C GLN A 66 -8.25 4.84 8.61
N THR A 67 -7.59 5.54 9.55
CA THR A 67 -6.14 5.73 9.56
C THR A 67 -5.61 5.37 10.94
N SER A 68 -4.74 4.37 11.02
CA SER A 68 -4.15 3.90 12.26
C SER A 68 -2.63 3.76 12.14
N GLN A 69 -1.93 3.94 13.27
CA GLN A 69 -0.48 3.77 13.28
C GLN A 69 -0.13 2.29 13.11
N MET A 70 0.83 2.02 12.24
CA MET A 70 1.35 0.68 11.99
C MET A 70 2.28 0.24 13.13
N ARG A 71 2.20 -1.06 13.45
CA ARG A 71 3.06 -1.74 14.43
C ARG A 71 3.86 -2.87 13.80
N GLY A 72 3.48 -3.28 12.61
CA GLY A 72 4.17 -4.32 11.87
C GLY A 72 3.60 -4.49 10.47
N ILE A 73 4.36 -5.22 9.66
CA ILE A 73 3.93 -5.68 8.34
C ILE A 73 4.59 -7.03 8.08
N VAL A 74 3.85 -7.97 7.51
CA VAL A 74 4.34 -9.31 7.16
C VAL A 74 4.00 -9.58 5.71
N GLU A 75 5.02 -9.93 4.91
CA GLU A 75 4.83 -10.28 3.50
C GLU A 75 4.20 -11.65 3.35
N LYS A 76 3.06 -11.71 2.69
CA LYS A 76 2.33 -12.93 2.31
C LYS A 76 2.22 -13.98 3.43
N PRO A 77 1.70 -13.61 4.62
CA PRO A 77 1.59 -14.53 5.74
C PRO A 77 0.64 -15.69 5.43
N ASP A 78 0.84 -16.83 6.09
CA ASP A 78 -0.20 -17.86 6.13
C ASP A 78 -1.50 -17.24 6.71
N PRO A 79 -2.67 -17.47 6.09
CA PRO A 79 -3.94 -16.93 6.56
C PRO A 79 -4.27 -17.22 8.03
N LYS A 80 -3.75 -18.30 8.57
CA LYS A 80 -3.96 -18.70 9.98
C LYS A 80 -3.20 -17.84 10.99
N VAL A 81 -2.14 -17.18 10.55
CA VAL A 81 -1.27 -16.36 11.41
C VAL A 81 -1.16 -14.90 10.94
N ALA A 82 -1.93 -14.52 9.93
CA ALA A 82 -1.99 -13.15 9.45
C ALA A 82 -2.38 -12.19 10.59
N PRO A 83 -1.64 -11.08 10.82
CA PRO A 83 -1.88 -10.19 11.96
C PRO A 83 -3.20 -9.43 11.86
N SER A 84 -3.74 -9.29 10.66
CA SER A 84 -5.01 -8.66 10.36
C SER A 84 -5.52 -9.09 8.97
N ARG A 85 -6.53 -8.39 8.46
CA ARG A 85 -6.96 -8.51 7.07
C ARG A 85 -6.63 -7.26 6.24
N MET A 86 -5.88 -6.33 6.81
CA MET A 86 -5.51 -5.07 6.15
C MET A 86 -4.33 -5.31 5.22
N ALA A 87 -4.63 -5.48 3.95
CA ALA A 87 -3.66 -5.71 2.88
C ALA A 87 -3.13 -4.39 2.33
N VAL A 88 -1.82 -4.30 2.20
CA VAL A 88 -1.17 -3.19 1.50
C VAL A 88 -1.50 -3.28 0.01
N ILE A 89 -1.85 -2.14 -0.55
CA ILE A 89 -1.99 -1.97 -1.99
C ILE A 89 -0.87 -1.05 -2.51
N GLY A 90 -0.55 -1.12 -3.77
CA GLY A 90 0.59 -0.44 -4.38
C GLY A 90 0.53 1.09 -4.40
N ARG A 91 0.17 1.73 -3.29
CA ARG A 91 0.10 3.19 -3.13
C ARG A 91 0.68 3.59 -1.80
N TYR A 92 1.72 4.42 -1.84
CA TYR A 92 2.48 4.85 -0.68
C TYR A 92 2.83 6.33 -0.78
N VAL A 93 2.89 6.99 0.36
CA VAL A 93 3.64 8.24 0.55
C VAL A 93 4.67 7.95 1.64
N PHE A 94 5.93 8.04 1.30
CA PHE A 94 7.05 7.73 2.19
C PHE A 94 7.79 8.98 2.62
N GLU A 95 8.32 8.93 3.84
CA GLU A 95 9.42 9.78 4.26
C GLU A 95 10.73 9.28 3.65
N PRO A 96 11.69 10.18 3.32
CA PRO A 96 12.93 9.81 2.63
C PRO A 96 13.78 8.81 3.41
N GLU A 97 13.67 8.79 4.74
CA GLU A 97 14.38 7.87 5.64
C GLU A 97 14.13 6.40 5.31
N VAL A 98 13.05 6.06 4.62
CA VAL A 98 12.77 4.67 4.18
C VAL A 98 13.93 4.09 3.37
N PHE A 99 14.65 4.92 2.61
CA PHE A 99 15.81 4.46 1.84
C PHE A 99 16.94 3.93 2.72
N ASP A 100 17.18 4.52 3.90
CA ASP A 100 18.25 4.10 4.81
C ASP A 100 17.98 2.70 5.40
N TYR A 101 16.70 2.31 5.46
CA TYR A 101 16.28 0.98 5.86
C TYR A 101 16.32 0.01 4.68
N LEU A 102 15.85 0.41 3.50
CA LEU A 102 15.91 -0.41 2.30
C LEU A 102 17.34 -0.79 1.90
N GLU A 103 18.32 0.10 2.10
CA GLU A 103 19.74 -0.20 1.85
C GLU A 103 20.30 -1.30 2.75
N LYS A 104 19.68 -1.55 3.91
CA LYS A 104 20.11 -2.56 4.91
C LYS A 104 19.34 -3.87 4.79
N VAL A 105 18.26 -3.92 3.99
CA VAL A 105 17.47 -5.14 3.79
C VAL A 105 18.33 -6.17 3.08
N THR A 106 18.41 -7.36 3.66
CA THR A 106 19.04 -8.52 3.03
C THR A 106 18.01 -9.26 2.18
N VAL A 107 18.51 -10.07 1.25
CA VAL A 107 17.64 -10.90 0.39
C VAL A 107 16.75 -11.80 1.27
N GLY A 108 15.44 -11.62 1.16
CA GLY A 108 14.42 -12.32 1.94
C GLY A 108 13.81 -13.53 1.20
N VAL A 109 12.58 -13.84 1.56
CA VAL A 109 11.80 -14.94 0.97
C VAL A 109 11.70 -14.77 -0.54
N GLY A 110 11.98 -15.81 -1.29
CA GLY A 110 11.94 -15.79 -2.77
C GLY A 110 13.19 -15.25 -3.46
N GLY A 111 14.25 -14.89 -2.70
CA GLY A 111 15.50 -14.40 -3.28
C GLY A 111 15.44 -12.92 -3.71
N GLU A 112 14.44 -12.17 -3.26
CA GLU A 112 14.21 -10.77 -3.57
C GLU A 112 14.35 -9.87 -2.33
N ILE A 113 14.71 -8.61 -2.54
CA ILE A 113 14.63 -7.56 -1.52
C ILE A 113 13.18 -7.11 -1.46
N GLN A 114 12.52 -7.36 -0.32
CA GLN A 114 11.12 -7.01 -0.14
C GLN A 114 10.96 -5.58 0.41
N LEU A 115 10.11 -4.79 -0.21
CA LEU A 115 9.75 -3.44 0.28
C LEU A 115 9.17 -3.52 1.71
N THR A 116 8.39 -4.55 2.00
CA THR A 116 7.78 -4.81 3.30
C THR A 116 8.81 -4.97 4.42
N ASP A 117 9.97 -5.57 4.14
CA ASP A 117 11.05 -5.72 5.13
C ASP A 117 11.70 -4.35 5.47
N GLY A 118 11.88 -3.50 4.46
CA GLY A 118 12.34 -2.14 4.66
C GLY A 118 11.35 -1.30 5.47
N ILE A 119 10.07 -1.40 5.17
CA ILE A 119 9.01 -0.74 5.93
C ILE A 119 9.02 -1.26 7.38
N ALA A 120 9.01 -2.59 7.58
CA ALA A 120 9.02 -3.18 8.92
C ALA A 120 10.18 -2.66 9.77
N SER A 121 11.38 -2.59 9.19
CA SER A 121 12.59 -2.12 9.88
C SER A 121 12.55 -0.63 10.23
N SER A 122 11.72 0.18 9.55
CA SER A 122 11.62 1.62 9.78
C SER A 122 10.61 2.01 10.86
N LEU A 123 9.69 1.12 11.25
CA LEU A 123 8.51 1.46 12.07
C LEU A 123 8.84 2.02 13.46
N ASP A 124 9.98 1.67 14.03
CA ASP A 124 10.40 2.16 15.36
C ASP A 124 10.87 3.61 15.33
N THR A 125 11.25 4.12 14.17
CA THR A 125 11.85 5.46 14.04
C THR A 125 11.08 6.39 13.11
N VAL A 126 10.43 5.84 12.07
CA VAL A 126 9.63 6.59 11.12
C VAL A 126 8.14 6.31 11.40
N PRO A 127 7.39 7.27 11.94
CA PRO A 127 5.95 7.10 12.10
C PRO A 127 5.30 6.71 10.78
N THR A 128 4.65 5.55 10.74
CA THR A 128 4.01 5.03 9.54
C THR A 128 2.57 4.67 9.83
N TYR A 129 1.68 5.06 8.94
CA TYR A 129 0.24 4.91 9.10
C TYR A 129 -0.36 4.09 7.97
N ALA A 130 -1.21 3.15 8.30
CA ALA A 130 -2.08 2.47 7.37
C ALA A 130 -3.37 3.28 7.18
N HIS A 131 -3.73 3.58 5.94
CA HIS A 131 -4.94 4.34 5.60
C HIS A 131 -5.85 3.53 4.69
N ARG A 132 -7.08 3.24 5.12
CA ARG A 132 -8.13 2.72 4.26
C ARG A 132 -8.59 3.83 3.32
N PHE A 133 -8.13 3.78 2.08
CA PHE A 133 -8.50 4.76 1.05
C PHE A 133 -9.97 4.61 0.64
N GLU A 134 -10.54 5.68 0.14
CA GLU A 134 -11.85 5.69 -0.50
C GLU A 134 -11.69 5.47 -1.99
N GLY A 135 -12.50 4.57 -2.56
CA GLY A 135 -12.48 4.26 -3.99
C GLY A 135 -12.55 2.77 -4.28
N THR A 136 -12.55 2.44 -5.56
CA THR A 136 -12.56 1.07 -6.06
C THR A 136 -11.19 0.73 -6.62
N ARG A 137 -10.56 -0.32 -6.08
CA ARG A 137 -9.28 -0.86 -6.57
C ARG A 137 -9.51 -1.93 -7.62
N PHE A 138 -8.65 -1.95 -8.63
CA PHE A 138 -8.53 -3.01 -9.63
C PHE A 138 -7.08 -3.51 -9.62
N ASP A 139 -6.90 -4.81 -9.31
CA ASP A 139 -5.63 -5.50 -9.34
C ASP A 139 -5.34 -6.00 -10.76
N CYS A 140 -4.70 -5.15 -11.56
CA CYS A 140 -4.37 -5.45 -12.95
C CYS A 140 -3.18 -6.42 -13.11
N GLY A 141 -2.53 -6.85 -12.02
CA GLY A 141 -1.58 -7.95 -12.01
C GLY A 141 -2.25 -9.30 -12.32
N SER A 142 -3.56 -9.41 -12.15
CA SER A 142 -4.36 -10.56 -12.55
C SER A 142 -5.09 -10.30 -13.88
N LYS A 143 -5.26 -11.36 -14.71
CA LYS A 143 -6.03 -11.25 -15.98
C LYS A 143 -7.47 -10.79 -15.73
N GLN A 144 -8.10 -11.28 -14.68
CA GLN A 144 -9.47 -10.89 -14.33
C GLN A 144 -9.53 -9.43 -13.90
N GLY A 145 -8.65 -8.99 -12.99
CA GLY A 145 -8.63 -7.61 -12.54
C GLY A 145 -8.30 -6.60 -13.65
N PHE A 146 -7.44 -6.98 -14.61
CA PHE A 146 -7.19 -6.17 -15.81
C PHE A 146 -8.44 -6.02 -16.67
N LEU A 147 -9.20 -7.11 -16.88
CA LEU A 147 -10.46 -7.09 -17.62
C LEU A 147 -11.51 -6.25 -16.89
N ASP A 148 -11.65 -6.43 -15.57
CA ASP A 148 -12.61 -5.69 -14.75
C ASP A 148 -12.31 -4.19 -14.79
N ALA A 149 -11.05 -3.78 -14.67
CA ALA A 149 -10.61 -2.41 -14.82
C ALA A 149 -10.96 -1.84 -16.20
N THR A 150 -10.65 -2.59 -17.26
CA THR A 150 -10.94 -2.18 -18.64
C THR A 150 -12.43 -1.93 -18.86
N ILE A 151 -13.28 -2.85 -18.42
CA ILE A 151 -14.73 -2.74 -18.52
C ILE A 151 -15.24 -1.54 -17.71
N HIS A 152 -14.78 -1.41 -16.46
CA HIS A 152 -15.18 -0.30 -15.59
C HIS A 152 -14.87 1.06 -16.20
N PHE A 153 -13.62 1.28 -16.60
CA PHE A 153 -13.20 2.58 -17.14
C PHE A 153 -13.79 2.86 -18.53
N ALA A 154 -14.02 1.82 -19.34
CA ALA A 154 -14.70 1.99 -20.63
C ALA A 154 -16.16 2.43 -20.42
N ARG A 155 -16.91 1.80 -19.51
CA ARG A 155 -18.28 2.20 -19.14
C ARG A 155 -18.32 3.62 -18.60
N LYS A 156 -17.39 3.96 -17.70
CA LYS A 156 -17.27 5.30 -17.14
C LYS A 156 -17.03 6.39 -18.19
N ARG A 157 -16.38 6.05 -19.32
CA ARG A 157 -16.16 6.93 -20.47
C ARG A 157 -17.27 6.85 -21.53
N GLY A 158 -18.37 6.15 -21.27
CA GLY A 158 -19.54 6.08 -22.15
C GLY A 158 -19.43 5.07 -23.29
N PHE A 159 -18.41 4.18 -23.27
CA PHE A 159 -18.35 3.08 -24.25
C PHE A 159 -19.46 2.06 -23.97
N LYS A 160 -20.18 1.65 -25.03
CA LYS A 160 -21.13 0.54 -24.96
C LYS A 160 -20.34 -0.78 -24.98
N ILE A 161 -20.44 -1.52 -23.91
CA ILE A 161 -19.85 -2.87 -23.80
C ILE A 161 -21.02 -3.83 -23.63
N ASN A 162 -21.21 -4.68 -24.64
CA ASN A 162 -22.23 -5.72 -24.65
C ASN A 162 -21.81 -6.90 -23.78
#